data_d86dfa7ec05be1563a3ba7b05e812e0a
#
_entry.id   d86dfa7ec05be1563a3ba7b05e812e0a
#
_cell.length_a   1.000
_cell.length_b   1.000
_cell.length_c   1.000
_cell.angle_alpha   90.00
_cell.angle_beta   90.00
_cell.angle_gamma   90.00
#
_symmetry.space_group_name_H-M   'P 1'
#
loop_
_entity.id
_entity.type
_entity.pdbx_description
1 polymer ?
#
loop_
_entity_poly.entity_id
_entity_poly.type
_entity_poly.pdbx_seq_one_letter_code
_entity_poly.pdbx_strand_id
1 'polypeptide(L)'
;METKNLAIDALRLPLIILVVFIHMNPTFDSVGYWGLTINTIAQVAVPCFFVIAGYFFVGNKPLTLEMYKVKLKKRVVTLLIPYLLWNLVPSLVLIGGNLFSIVFRGKSTEDLMTFLTDLWNDGVWHLWWDKVNGMPSDSPLWVLRDLIVMCVLAPVFYYFIKKGGKLAVVILLLLYVFLPVSWAHLPGISVIAVFFFNIGLYLRYNGIDLIGGSRMYQLACVTTAFVLLILAVLFRNQEYLYSLFILVGAFCSFVLIGWARPSVVKCFAKFSPTIFFVYAIHQTFVLSYTGQIVGRLLPDSYIGAVLHYLIVPFIATAVCMGIYYLMNLVSPKFLKVLCGGR
;
A
#
# COMPACT_ATOMS: atom_id res chain seq x y z
N MET A 1 1.31 2.62 -27.51
CA MET A 1 1.91 3.01 -26.23
C MET A 1 0.88 3.84 -25.49
N GLU A 2 0.32 3.33 -24.38
CA GLU A 2 -0.50 4.17 -23.52
C GLU A 2 0.40 5.29 -22.98
N THR A 3 0.02 6.53 -23.25
CA THR A 3 0.71 7.70 -22.70
C THR A 3 0.74 7.54 -21.19
N LYS A 4 1.93 7.45 -20.61
CA LYS A 4 2.13 7.41 -19.16
C LYS A 4 1.41 8.63 -18.57
N ASN A 5 0.42 8.42 -17.71
CA ASN A 5 -0.21 9.53 -17.03
C ASN A 5 0.76 10.03 -15.94
N LEU A 6 1.54 11.04 -16.28
CA LEU A 6 2.60 11.59 -15.46
C LEU A 6 2.11 12.02 -14.06
N ALA A 7 0.87 12.49 -13.96
CA ALA A 7 0.30 12.91 -12.69
C ALA A 7 0.00 11.71 -11.78
N ILE A 8 -0.41 10.56 -12.34
CA ILE A 8 -0.58 9.32 -11.56
C ILE A 8 0.79 8.78 -11.11
N ASP A 9 1.80 8.84 -11.97
CA ASP A 9 3.16 8.46 -11.57
C ASP A 9 3.71 9.37 -10.46
N ALA A 10 3.41 10.68 -10.52
CA ALA A 10 3.77 11.64 -9.49
C ALA A 10 3.03 11.39 -8.16
N LEU A 11 1.73 11.02 -8.22
CA LEU A 11 0.92 10.75 -7.02
C LEU A 11 1.48 9.60 -6.18
N ARG A 12 2.16 8.63 -6.80
CA ARG A 12 2.71 7.48 -6.08
C ARG A 12 3.73 7.86 -5.01
N LEU A 13 4.48 8.95 -5.18
CA LEU A 13 5.46 9.39 -4.18
C LEU A 13 4.78 9.84 -2.87
N PRO A 14 3.83 10.80 -2.84
CA PRO A 14 3.14 11.12 -1.60
C PRO A 14 2.37 9.92 -1.03
N LEU A 15 1.78 9.06 -1.87
CA LEU A 15 1.08 7.87 -1.38
C LEU A 15 2.02 6.89 -0.67
N ILE A 16 3.23 6.65 -1.17
CA ILE A 16 4.16 5.74 -0.47
C ILE A 16 4.67 6.34 0.85
N ILE A 17 4.87 7.64 0.93
CA ILE A 17 5.21 8.32 2.19
C ILE A 17 4.07 8.12 3.20
N LEU A 18 2.81 8.27 2.78
CA LEU A 18 1.64 7.99 3.62
C LEU A 18 1.60 6.52 4.08
N VAL A 19 1.95 5.56 3.22
CA VAL A 19 2.08 4.15 3.64
C VAL A 19 3.11 3.99 4.76
N VAL A 20 4.25 4.68 4.70
CA VAL A 20 5.24 4.64 5.78
C VAL A 20 4.67 5.25 7.06
N PHE A 21 3.87 6.33 6.97
CA PHE A 21 3.16 6.90 8.13
C PHE A 21 2.18 5.92 8.79
N ILE A 22 1.46 5.10 8.02
CA ILE A 22 0.55 4.07 8.56
C ILE A 22 1.30 3.15 9.53
N HIS A 23 2.54 2.79 9.22
CA HIS A 23 3.34 1.84 10.01
C HIS A 23 4.09 2.47 11.18
N MET A 24 3.97 3.78 11.40
CA MET A 24 4.48 4.44 12.61
C MET A 24 3.67 4.10 13.88
N ASN A 25 2.41 3.64 13.71
CA ASN A 25 1.50 3.24 14.81
C ASN A 25 1.50 4.22 16.01
N PRO A 26 1.18 5.50 15.80
CA PRO A 26 1.19 6.46 16.88
C PRO A 26 0.10 6.14 17.91
N THR A 27 0.42 6.21 19.21
CA THR A 27 -0.60 6.19 20.25
C THR A 27 -1.16 7.60 20.47
N PHE A 28 -2.42 7.70 20.91
CA PHE A 28 -3.01 9.01 21.24
C PHE A 28 -2.18 9.76 22.29
N ASP A 29 -1.69 9.04 23.31
CA ASP A 29 -0.91 9.63 24.38
C ASP A 29 0.43 10.19 23.92
N SER A 30 1.02 9.63 22.84
CA SER A 30 2.30 10.08 22.30
C SER A 30 2.21 11.31 21.40
N VAL A 31 1.18 11.43 20.57
CA VAL A 31 1.08 12.49 19.53
C VAL A 31 -0.29 13.17 19.45
N GLY A 32 -1.23 12.82 20.30
CA GLY A 32 -2.55 13.45 20.39
C GLY A 32 -3.35 13.43 19.10
N TYR A 33 -4.24 14.41 18.94
CA TYR A 33 -5.09 14.56 17.76
C TYR A 33 -4.31 14.77 16.45
N TRP A 34 -3.11 15.36 16.49
CA TRP A 34 -2.28 15.56 15.31
C TRP A 34 -1.84 14.25 14.70
N GLY A 35 -1.34 13.34 15.52
CA GLY A 35 -0.92 12.02 15.03
C GLY A 35 -2.10 11.20 14.49
N LEU A 36 -3.25 11.26 15.17
CA LEU A 36 -4.48 10.63 14.70
C LEU A 36 -4.92 11.20 13.35
N THR A 37 -4.90 12.52 13.19
CA THR A 37 -5.28 13.18 11.93
C THR A 37 -4.38 12.73 10.79
N ILE A 38 -3.05 12.76 10.99
CA ILE A 38 -2.08 12.33 9.96
C ILE A 38 -2.25 10.84 9.66
N ASN A 39 -2.43 9.99 10.67
CA ASN A 39 -2.66 8.56 10.46
C ASN A 39 -3.96 8.31 9.68
N THR A 40 -5.04 9.04 10.01
CA THR A 40 -6.31 8.95 9.27
C THR A 40 -6.14 9.37 7.81
N ILE A 41 -5.42 10.46 7.53
CA ILE A 41 -5.07 10.87 6.17
C ILE A 41 -4.24 9.80 5.46
N ALA A 42 -3.28 9.20 6.15
CA ALA A 42 -2.39 8.20 5.59
C ALA A 42 -3.14 6.97 5.06
N GLN A 43 -4.25 6.61 5.66
CA GLN A 43 -5.05 5.45 5.27
C GLN A 43 -5.66 5.55 3.86
N VAL A 44 -5.71 6.72 3.24
CA VAL A 44 -6.18 6.86 1.84
C VAL A 44 -5.21 6.27 0.82
N ALA A 45 -3.95 6.02 1.22
CA ALA A 45 -2.90 5.60 0.30
C ALA A 45 -3.17 4.23 -0.35
N VAL A 46 -3.51 3.23 0.45
CA VAL A 46 -3.78 1.87 -0.03
C VAL A 46 -5.00 1.83 -0.98
N PRO A 47 -6.15 2.43 -0.65
CA PRO A 47 -7.26 2.64 -1.58
C PRO A 47 -6.88 3.25 -2.93
N CYS A 48 -6.06 4.31 -2.92
CA CYS A 48 -5.58 4.92 -4.17
C CYS A 48 -4.80 3.93 -5.04
N PHE A 49 -3.94 3.09 -4.45
CA PHE A 49 -3.21 2.07 -5.20
C PHE A 49 -4.15 1.02 -5.80
N PHE A 50 -5.21 0.59 -5.10
CA PHE A 50 -6.21 -0.32 -5.67
C PHE A 50 -7.02 0.33 -6.79
N VAL A 51 -7.44 1.59 -6.65
CA VAL A 51 -8.12 2.34 -7.74
C VAL A 51 -7.21 2.42 -8.98
N ILE A 52 -5.96 2.83 -8.81
CA ILE A 52 -4.98 2.90 -9.91
C ILE A 52 -4.80 1.54 -10.58
N ALA A 53 -4.68 0.47 -9.79
CA ALA A 53 -4.50 -0.88 -10.31
C ALA A 53 -5.70 -1.36 -11.11
N GLY A 54 -6.93 -1.18 -10.62
CA GLY A 54 -8.17 -1.50 -11.32
C GLY A 54 -8.34 -0.68 -12.60
N TYR A 55 -8.07 0.62 -12.52
CA TYR A 55 -8.18 1.55 -13.66
C TYR A 55 -7.27 1.15 -14.83
N PHE A 56 -6.03 0.74 -14.55
CA PHE A 56 -5.10 0.30 -15.59
C PHE A 56 -5.18 -1.20 -15.91
N PHE A 57 -5.98 -1.97 -15.17
CA PHE A 57 -6.14 -3.38 -15.47
C PHE A 57 -6.96 -3.59 -16.76
N VAL A 58 -8.03 -2.85 -16.96
CA VAL A 58 -8.81 -2.87 -18.21
C VAL A 58 -8.34 -1.71 -19.07
N GLY A 59 -7.90 -1.99 -20.30
CA GLY A 59 -7.55 -0.95 -21.28
C GLY A 59 -8.81 -0.34 -21.91
N ASN A 60 -8.63 0.41 -23.02
CA ASN A 60 -9.75 1.00 -23.79
C ASN A 60 -10.56 -0.05 -24.60
N LYS A 61 -10.13 -1.32 -24.57
CA LYS A 61 -10.80 -2.42 -25.29
C LYS A 61 -11.50 -3.34 -24.32
N PRO A 62 -12.59 -4.02 -24.74
CA PRO A 62 -13.25 -5.03 -23.93
C PRO A 62 -12.28 -6.10 -23.44
N LEU A 63 -12.47 -6.58 -22.21
CA LEU A 63 -11.66 -7.65 -21.65
C LEU A 63 -12.01 -8.98 -22.32
N THR A 64 -11.18 -9.41 -23.27
CA THR A 64 -11.28 -10.74 -23.89
C THR A 64 -10.45 -11.75 -23.11
N LEU A 65 -10.73 -13.05 -23.27
CA LEU A 65 -9.98 -14.12 -22.62
C LEU A 65 -8.48 -14.08 -22.97
N GLU A 66 -8.17 -13.78 -24.20
CA GLU A 66 -6.77 -13.67 -24.66
C GLU A 66 -6.05 -12.50 -24.00
N MET A 67 -6.68 -11.32 -24.00
CA MET A 67 -6.14 -10.14 -23.29
C MET A 67 -5.95 -10.42 -21.79
N TYR A 68 -6.90 -11.11 -21.18
CA TYR A 68 -6.82 -11.49 -19.78
C TYR A 68 -5.62 -12.41 -19.51
N LYS A 69 -5.43 -13.47 -20.31
CA LYS A 69 -4.28 -14.39 -20.18
C LYS A 69 -2.95 -13.65 -20.31
N VAL A 70 -2.81 -12.73 -21.28
CA VAL A 70 -1.61 -11.91 -21.44
C VAL A 70 -1.36 -11.02 -20.23
N LYS A 71 -2.42 -10.36 -19.70
CA LYS A 71 -2.31 -9.54 -18.52
C LYS A 71 -1.93 -10.37 -17.28
N LEU A 72 -2.55 -11.52 -17.10
CA LEU A 72 -2.26 -12.41 -15.97
C LEU A 72 -0.81 -12.90 -16.00
N LYS A 73 -0.32 -13.35 -17.16
CA LYS A 73 1.09 -13.74 -17.34
C LYS A 73 2.05 -12.60 -16.96
N LYS A 74 1.71 -11.36 -17.35
CA LYS A 74 2.49 -10.18 -16.94
C LYS A 74 2.43 -9.97 -15.42
N ARG A 75 1.29 -10.22 -14.77
CA ARG A 75 1.12 -10.07 -13.31
C ARG A 75 1.91 -11.12 -12.53
N VAL A 76 2.12 -12.32 -13.06
CA VAL A 76 3.04 -13.28 -12.44
C VAL A 76 4.43 -12.64 -12.25
N VAL A 77 4.98 -12.06 -13.29
CA VAL A 77 6.32 -11.43 -13.22
C VAL A 77 6.31 -10.15 -12.37
N THR A 78 5.27 -9.32 -12.48
CA THR A 78 5.28 -7.98 -11.87
C THR A 78 4.75 -7.94 -10.44
N LEU A 79 4.04 -8.98 -9.98
CA LEU A 79 3.44 -9.04 -8.64
C LEU A 79 3.79 -10.34 -7.92
N LEU A 80 3.53 -11.52 -8.52
CA LEU A 80 3.67 -12.80 -7.83
C LEU A 80 5.14 -13.11 -7.48
N ILE A 81 6.06 -12.99 -8.44
CA ILE A 81 7.49 -13.23 -8.19
C ILE A 81 8.03 -12.29 -7.09
N PRO A 82 7.83 -10.96 -7.16
CA PRO A 82 8.21 -10.08 -6.04
C PRO A 82 7.55 -10.46 -4.72
N TYR A 83 6.26 -10.79 -4.72
CA TYR A 83 5.56 -11.24 -3.51
C TYR A 83 6.22 -12.45 -2.86
N LEU A 84 6.56 -13.45 -3.65
CA LEU A 84 7.23 -14.65 -3.16
C LEU A 84 8.63 -14.36 -2.60
N LEU A 85 9.42 -13.54 -3.32
CA LEU A 85 10.79 -13.23 -2.92
C LEU A 85 10.86 -12.35 -1.66
N TRP A 86 10.05 -11.30 -1.59
CA TRP A 86 10.09 -10.38 -0.45
C TRP A 86 9.62 -11.04 0.85
N ASN A 87 8.68 -11.97 0.82
CA ASN A 87 8.26 -12.71 2.00
C ASN A 87 9.33 -13.69 2.54
N LEU A 88 10.36 -14.01 1.75
CA LEU A 88 11.52 -14.76 2.25
C LEU A 88 12.51 -13.88 3.02
N VAL A 89 12.53 -12.57 2.75
CA VAL A 89 13.54 -11.66 3.30
C VAL A 89 13.52 -11.61 4.83
N PRO A 90 12.37 -11.46 5.53
CA PRO A 90 12.34 -11.46 6.99
C PRO A 90 12.95 -12.71 7.60
N SER A 91 12.60 -13.89 7.06
CA SER A 91 13.13 -15.18 7.51
C SER A 91 14.63 -15.34 7.26
N LEU A 92 15.10 -14.92 6.08
CA LEU A 92 16.54 -14.96 5.76
C LEU A 92 17.35 -14.04 6.69
N VAL A 93 16.83 -12.88 7.03
CA VAL A 93 17.51 -11.97 7.95
C VAL A 93 17.48 -12.50 9.38
N LEU A 94 16.39 -13.10 9.82
CA LEU A 94 16.29 -13.73 11.13
C LEU A 94 17.30 -14.90 11.24
N ILE A 95 17.35 -15.78 10.24
CA ILE A 95 18.31 -16.89 10.20
C ILE A 95 19.75 -16.35 10.20
N GLY A 96 20.05 -15.40 9.31
CA GLY A 96 21.39 -14.80 9.22
C GLY A 96 21.82 -14.09 10.49
N GLY A 97 20.91 -13.35 11.13
CA GLY A 97 21.15 -12.67 12.41
C GLY A 97 21.42 -13.66 13.57
N ASN A 98 20.67 -14.75 13.62
CA ASN A 98 20.89 -15.80 14.62
C ASN A 98 22.23 -16.53 14.38
N LEU A 99 22.52 -16.92 13.15
CA LEU A 99 23.81 -17.53 12.79
C LEU A 99 25.00 -16.62 13.15
N PHE A 100 24.90 -15.34 12.81
CA PHE A 100 25.91 -14.35 13.20
C PHE A 100 26.08 -14.28 14.72
N SER A 101 24.99 -14.27 15.47
CA SER A 101 25.00 -14.18 16.93
C SER A 101 25.56 -15.45 17.56
N ILE A 102 25.31 -16.62 17.01
CA ILE A 102 25.88 -17.90 17.45
C ILE A 102 27.38 -17.89 17.19
N VAL A 103 27.81 -17.58 15.97
CA VAL A 103 29.22 -17.70 15.56
C VAL A 103 30.10 -16.65 16.22
N PHE A 104 29.67 -15.38 16.28
CA PHE A 104 30.50 -14.27 16.69
C PHE A 104 30.27 -13.77 18.14
N ARG A 105 29.12 -14.12 18.73
CA ARG A 105 28.74 -13.69 20.08
C ARG A 105 28.55 -14.83 21.06
N GLY A 106 28.74 -16.08 20.64
CA GLY A 106 28.59 -17.27 21.49
C GLY A 106 27.17 -17.46 22.05
N LYS A 107 26.12 -16.95 21.35
CA LYS A 107 24.75 -17.16 21.78
C LYS A 107 24.29 -18.60 21.57
N SER A 108 23.28 -19.01 22.33
CA SER A 108 22.59 -20.31 22.18
C SER A 108 22.00 -20.48 20.79
N THR A 109 21.90 -21.72 20.34
CA THR A 109 21.20 -22.09 19.10
C THR A 109 19.68 -22.18 19.28
N GLU A 110 19.17 -21.96 20.48
CA GLU A 110 17.79 -22.20 20.89
C GLU A 110 16.79 -21.40 20.08
N ASP A 111 17.03 -20.09 19.91
CA ASP A 111 16.14 -19.20 19.14
C ASP A 111 16.04 -19.63 17.66
N LEU A 112 17.18 -20.06 17.08
CA LEU A 112 17.21 -20.52 15.69
C LEU A 112 16.48 -21.87 15.54
N MET A 113 16.70 -22.79 16.47
CA MET A 113 16.05 -24.11 16.46
C MET A 113 14.55 -23.98 16.68
N THR A 114 14.11 -23.11 17.59
CA THR A 114 12.70 -22.80 17.79
C THR A 114 12.06 -22.29 16.51
N PHE A 115 12.66 -21.27 15.87
CA PHE A 115 12.17 -20.75 14.60
C PHE A 115 12.07 -21.82 13.50
N LEU A 116 13.08 -22.66 13.35
CA LEU A 116 13.09 -23.73 12.33
C LEU A 116 12.04 -24.81 12.65
N THR A 117 11.84 -25.12 13.92
CA THR A 117 10.83 -26.07 14.37
C THR A 117 9.42 -25.55 14.13
N ASP A 118 9.15 -24.27 14.45
CA ASP A 118 7.88 -23.63 14.19
C ASP A 118 7.59 -23.58 12.68
N LEU A 119 8.60 -23.21 11.87
CA LEU A 119 8.47 -23.21 10.42
C LEU A 119 8.19 -24.60 9.84
N TRP A 120 8.76 -25.65 10.44
CA TRP A 120 8.49 -27.04 10.06
C TRP A 120 7.07 -27.48 10.44
N ASN A 121 6.66 -27.19 11.68
CA ASN A 121 5.35 -27.58 12.22
C ASN A 121 4.19 -26.84 11.52
N ASP A 122 4.36 -25.55 11.28
CA ASP A 122 3.34 -24.73 10.61
C ASP A 122 3.36 -24.87 9.09
N GLY A 123 4.47 -25.37 8.55
CA GLY A 123 4.76 -25.49 7.14
C GLY A 123 5.28 -24.20 6.51
N VAL A 124 6.13 -24.35 5.50
CA VAL A 124 6.80 -23.23 4.81
C VAL A 124 5.80 -22.23 4.21
N TRP A 125 4.57 -22.65 3.92
CA TRP A 125 3.50 -21.78 3.42
C TRP A 125 3.12 -20.64 4.34
N HIS A 126 3.41 -20.78 5.63
CA HIS A 126 3.20 -19.74 6.63
C HIS A 126 3.92 -18.42 6.28
N LEU A 127 5.01 -18.48 5.55
CA LEU A 127 5.74 -17.30 5.09
C LEU A 127 4.91 -16.40 4.16
N TRP A 128 4.01 -16.99 3.38
CA TRP A 128 3.17 -16.26 2.43
C TRP A 128 1.72 -16.12 2.87
N TRP A 129 1.31 -16.98 3.80
CA TRP A 129 -0.09 -17.08 4.22
C TRP A 129 -0.17 -17.69 5.61
N ASP A 130 -0.28 -16.83 6.61
CA ASP A 130 -0.51 -17.27 7.99
C ASP A 130 -1.87 -17.95 8.12
N LYS A 131 -1.92 -19.09 8.82
CA LYS A 131 -3.14 -19.91 8.96
C LYS A 131 -4.22 -19.22 9.80
N VAL A 132 -3.82 -18.32 10.71
CA VAL A 132 -4.72 -17.69 11.68
C VAL A 132 -5.29 -16.39 11.10
N ASN A 133 -4.44 -15.52 10.59
CA ASN A 133 -4.82 -14.18 10.15
C ASN A 133 -4.57 -13.93 8.64
N GLY A 134 -3.96 -14.91 7.95
CA GLY A 134 -3.63 -14.83 6.53
C GLY A 134 -2.59 -13.78 6.16
N MET A 135 -1.92 -13.19 7.13
CA MET A 135 -0.91 -12.17 6.85
C MET A 135 0.37 -12.81 6.30
N PRO A 136 1.03 -12.19 5.34
CA PRO A 136 2.35 -12.63 4.90
C PRO A 136 3.41 -12.26 5.95
N SER A 137 4.58 -12.92 5.93
CA SER A 137 5.68 -12.65 6.85
C SER A 137 6.22 -11.22 6.73
N ASP A 138 6.24 -10.66 5.53
CA ASP A 138 6.42 -9.22 5.31
C ASP A 138 5.03 -8.57 5.30
N SER A 139 4.59 -8.13 6.46
CA SER A 139 3.22 -7.68 6.72
C SER A 139 2.66 -6.71 5.67
N PRO A 140 3.36 -5.64 5.21
CA PRO A 140 2.80 -4.72 4.21
C PRO A 140 2.38 -5.41 2.92
N LEU A 141 2.96 -6.55 2.58
CA LEU A 141 2.69 -7.25 1.32
C LEU A 141 1.28 -7.87 1.24
N TRP A 142 0.46 -7.75 2.29
CA TRP A 142 -0.95 -8.12 2.22
C TRP A 142 -1.69 -7.40 1.08
N VAL A 143 -1.33 -6.13 0.81
CA VAL A 143 -1.90 -5.35 -0.30
C VAL A 143 -1.53 -5.97 -1.66
N LEU A 144 -0.28 -6.46 -1.79
CA LEU A 144 0.18 -7.12 -3.01
C LEU A 144 -0.51 -8.48 -3.23
N ARG A 145 -0.71 -9.25 -2.15
CA ARG A 145 -1.49 -10.49 -2.14
C ARG A 145 -2.91 -10.25 -2.64
N ASP A 146 -3.61 -9.30 -2.03
CA ASP A 146 -4.97 -8.96 -2.40
C ASP A 146 -5.05 -8.46 -3.85
N LEU A 147 -4.08 -7.68 -4.29
CA LEU A 147 -4.00 -7.24 -5.69
C LEU A 147 -3.82 -8.41 -6.67
N ILE A 148 -3.03 -9.44 -6.30
CA ILE A 148 -2.90 -10.65 -7.10
C ILE A 148 -4.26 -11.34 -7.23
N VAL A 149 -4.98 -11.51 -6.10
CA VAL A 149 -6.33 -12.10 -6.10
C VAL A 149 -7.31 -11.27 -6.94
N MET A 150 -7.29 -9.93 -6.80
CA MET A 150 -8.12 -9.05 -7.62
C MET A 150 -7.82 -9.20 -9.11
N CYS A 151 -6.55 -9.37 -9.50
CA CYS A 151 -6.18 -9.63 -10.89
C CYS A 151 -6.70 -10.99 -11.40
N VAL A 152 -6.70 -12.02 -10.56
CA VAL A 152 -7.26 -13.34 -10.90
C VAL A 152 -8.78 -13.25 -11.04
N LEU A 153 -9.46 -12.58 -10.13
CA LEU A 153 -10.93 -12.42 -10.13
C LEU A 153 -11.42 -11.32 -11.10
N ALA A 154 -10.52 -10.58 -11.75
CA ALA A 154 -10.87 -9.46 -12.62
C ALA A 154 -11.90 -9.77 -13.71
N PRO A 155 -11.97 -10.94 -14.37
CA PRO A 155 -13.04 -11.25 -15.31
C PRO A 155 -14.42 -11.25 -14.66
N VAL A 156 -14.54 -11.83 -13.45
CA VAL A 156 -15.80 -11.88 -12.70
C VAL A 156 -16.26 -10.45 -12.39
N PHE A 157 -15.38 -9.63 -11.83
CA PHE A 157 -15.66 -8.24 -11.52
C PHE A 157 -15.96 -7.40 -12.76
N TYR A 158 -15.23 -7.61 -13.84
CA TYR A 158 -15.50 -6.91 -15.10
C TYR A 158 -16.91 -7.18 -15.62
N TYR A 159 -17.35 -8.44 -15.63
CA TYR A 159 -18.71 -8.78 -16.05
C TYR A 159 -19.77 -8.29 -15.08
N PHE A 160 -19.49 -8.31 -13.77
CA PHE A 160 -20.37 -7.75 -12.75
C PHE A 160 -20.59 -6.23 -12.96
N ILE A 161 -19.49 -5.47 -13.15
CA ILE A 161 -19.55 -4.02 -13.47
C ILE A 161 -20.25 -3.77 -14.81
N LYS A 162 -19.92 -4.55 -15.85
CA LYS A 162 -20.50 -4.40 -17.19
C LYS A 162 -22.01 -4.60 -17.18
N LYS A 163 -22.52 -5.60 -16.45
CA LYS A 163 -23.97 -5.90 -16.39
C LYS A 163 -24.71 -5.02 -15.40
N GLY A 164 -24.13 -4.77 -14.23
CA GLY A 164 -24.78 -4.07 -13.13
C GLY A 164 -24.64 -2.54 -13.20
N GLY A 165 -23.65 -2.03 -13.96
CA GLY A 165 -23.44 -0.58 -14.10
C GLY A 165 -23.39 0.16 -12.76
N LYS A 166 -24.22 1.18 -12.60
CA LYS A 166 -24.33 1.98 -11.36
C LYS A 166 -24.81 1.14 -10.17
N LEU A 167 -25.70 0.16 -10.38
CA LEU A 167 -26.20 -0.71 -9.32
C LEU A 167 -25.07 -1.57 -8.72
N ALA A 168 -24.18 -2.09 -9.57
CA ALA A 168 -23.01 -2.82 -9.09
C ALA A 168 -22.12 -1.95 -8.17
N VAL A 169 -21.93 -0.67 -8.53
CA VAL A 169 -21.17 0.29 -7.70
C VAL A 169 -21.86 0.54 -6.36
N VAL A 170 -23.19 0.71 -6.37
CA VAL A 170 -23.97 0.92 -5.13
C VAL A 170 -23.88 -0.30 -4.22
N ILE A 171 -24.01 -1.52 -4.76
CA ILE A 171 -23.85 -2.75 -3.97
C ILE A 171 -22.46 -2.82 -3.34
N LEU A 172 -21.40 -2.57 -4.11
CA LEU A 172 -20.03 -2.57 -3.60
C LEU A 172 -19.81 -1.48 -2.53
N LEU A 173 -20.42 -0.32 -2.70
CA LEU A 173 -20.36 0.77 -1.72
C LEU A 173 -21.03 0.39 -0.40
N LEU A 174 -22.22 -0.20 -0.46
CA LEU A 174 -22.94 -0.68 0.73
C LEU A 174 -22.13 -1.77 1.45
N LEU A 175 -21.54 -2.71 0.70
CA LEU A 175 -20.65 -3.72 1.26
C LEU A 175 -19.44 -3.06 1.94
N TYR A 176 -18.81 -2.06 1.32
CA TYR A 176 -17.64 -1.38 1.87
C TYR A 176 -17.95 -0.60 3.15
N VAL A 177 -19.10 0.09 3.20
CA VAL A 177 -19.44 0.97 4.34
C VAL A 177 -20.01 0.18 5.51
N PHE A 178 -20.80 -0.86 5.26
CA PHE A 178 -21.59 -1.55 6.29
C PHE A 178 -21.07 -2.95 6.68
N LEU A 179 -20.16 -3.56 5.89
CA LEU A 179 -19.52 -4.79 6.36
C LEU A 179 -18.53 -4.46 7.49
N PRO A 180 -18.67 -5.10 8.65
CA PRO A 180 -17.71 -4.93 9.74
C PRO A 180 -16.29 -5.24 9.25
N VAL A 181 -15.33 -4.45 9.68
CA VAL A 181 -13.90 -4.66 9.36
C VAL A 181 -13.45 -6.08 9.75
N SER A 182 -14.03 -6.65 10.81
CA SER A 182 -13.77 -8.03 11.24
C SER A 182 -14.14 -9.10 10.21
N TRP A 183 -15.11 -8.86 9.33
CA TRP A 183 -15.47 -9.77 8.22
C TRP A 183 -14.61 -9.54 6.97
N ALA A 184 -13.92 -8.40 6.93
CA ALA A 184 -13.05 -8.00 5.83
C ALA A 184 -11.73 -8.78 5.76
N HIS A 185 -11.49 -9.70 6.67
CA HIS A 185 -10.22 -10.42 6.81
C HIS A 185 -10.22 -11.84 6.20
N LEU A 186 -11.07 -12.09 5.21
CA LEU A 186 -10.79 -13.26 4.36
C LEU A 186 -9.45 -12.99 3.65
N PRO A 187 -8.42 -13.79 3.95
CA PRO A 187 -7.08 -13.53 3.42
C PRO A 187 -7.12 -13.46 1.89
N GLY A 188 -6.62 -12.37 1.32
CA GLY A 188 -6.62 -12.15 -0.12
C GLY A 188 -7.93 -11.57 -0.70
N ILE A 189 -8.97 -11.34 0.11
CA ILE A 189 -10.25 -10.78 -0.32
C ILE A 189 -10.70 -9.69 0.66
N SER A 190 -9.88 -8.67 0.86
CA SER A 190 -10.29 -7.54 1.69
C SER A 190 -11.37 -6.71 0.97
N VAL A 191 -12.35 -6.22 1.74
CA VAL A 191 -13.42 -5.35 1.22
C VAL A 191 -12.84 -4.09 0.58
N ILE A 192 -11.75 -3.55 1.13
CA ILE A 192 -11.00 -2.42 0.57
C ILE A 192 -10.51 -2.75 -0.83
N ALA A 193 -9.84 -3.89 -1.01
CA ALA A 193 -9.34 -4.31 -2.32
C ALA A 193 -10.48 -4.51 -3.32
N VAL A 194 -11.55 -5.23 -2.90
CA VAL A 194 -12.72 -5.48 -3.75
C VAL A 194 -13.36 -4.17 -4.18
N PHE A 195 -13.64 -3.26 -3.25
CA PHE A 195 -14.33 -2.01 -3.56
C PHE A 195 -13.47 -1.12 -4.46
N PHE A 196 -12.27 -0.74 -4.01
CA PHE A 196 -11.47 0.27 -4.72
C PHE A 196 -10.90 -0.22 -6.05
N PHE A 197 -10.55 -1.50 -6.17
CA PHE A 197 -10.17 -2.07 -7.47
C PHE A 197 -11.33 -2.02 -8.47
N ASN A 198 -12.53 -2.37 -8.03
CA ASN A 198 -13.72 -2.34 -8.90
C ASN A 198 -14.16 -0.92 -9.26
N ILE A 199 -14.01 0.06 -8.36
CA ILE A 199 -14.21 1.47 -8.71
C ILE A 199 -13.24 1.88 -9.82
N GLY A 200 -11.97 1.50 -9.72
CA GLY A 200 -11.00 1.73 -10.80
C GLY A 200 -11.43 1.11 -12.13
N LEU A 201 -11.92 -0.14 -12.11
CA LEU A 201 -12.48 -0.81 -13.28
C LEU A 201 -13.68 -0.05 -13.86
N TYR A 202 -14.63 0.36 -12.99
CA TYR A 202 -15.83 1.09 -13.38
C TYR A 202 -15.51 2.43 -14.06
N LEU A 203 -14.61 3.22 -13.46
CA LEU A 203 -14.19 4.50 -14.02
C LEU A 203 -13.58 4.32 -15.42
N ARG A 204 -12.68 3.34 -15.57
CA ARG A 204 -12.06 3.05 -16.87
C ARG A 204 -13.06 2.56 -17.89
N TYR A 205 -13.95 1.64 -17.51
CA TYR A 205 -14.98 1.10 -18.39
C TYR A 205 -15.90 2.18 -18.95
N ASN A 206 -16.23 3.18 -18.12
CA ASN A 206 -17.10 4.31 -18.52
C ASN A 206 -16.32 5.51 -19.10
N GLY A 207 -15.01 5.41 -19.33
CA GLY A 207 -14.19 6.48 -19.89
C GLY A 207 -14.02 7.68 -18.96
N ILE A 208 -14.20 7.51 -17.66
CA ILE A 208 -14.07 8.58 -16.66
C ILE A 208 -12.61 8.70 -16.26
N ASP A 209 -12.04 9.89 -16.40
CA ASP A 209 -10.66 10.16 -15.98
C ASP A 209 -10.52 10.25 -14.45
N LEU A 210 -9.42 9.68 -13.92
CA LEU A 210 -9.10 9.77 -12.49
C LEU A 210 -8.76 11.21 -12.04
N ILE A 211 -8.19 12.01 -12.92
CA ILE A 211 -7.70 13.38 -12.62
C ILE A 211 -8.57 14.43 -13.31
N GLY A 212 -9.76 14.07 -13.69
CA GLY A 212 -10.70 14.95 -14.37
C GLY A 212 -11.78 15.52 -13.45
N GLY A 213 -12.77 16.12 -14.11
CA GLY A 213 -13.99 16.62 -13.46
C GLY A 213 -14.13 18.14 -13.48
N SER A 214 -15.38 18.61 -13.34
CA SER A 214 -15.68 20.06 -13.27
C SER A 214 -15.07 20.70 -12.02
N ARG A 215 -14.81 22.00 -12.06
CA ARG A 215 -14.28 22.74 -10.91
C ARG A 215 -15.18 22.61 -9.68
N MET A 216 -16.49 22.58 -9.88
CA MET A 216 -17.46 22.39 -8.80
C MET A 216 -17.32 21.00 -8.15
N TYR A 217 -17.18 19.94 -8.96
CA TYR A 217 -16.91 18.59 -8.44
C TYR A 217 -15.62 18.54 -7.62
N GLN A 218 -14.54 19.14 -8.13
CA GLN A 218 -13.25 19.15 -7.46
C GLN A 218 -13.34 19.86 -6.09
N LEU A 219 -13.96 21.04 -6.04
CA LEU A 219 -14.18 21.77 -4.79
C LEU A 219 -15.07 21.00 -3.82
N ALA A 220 -16.17 20.43 -4.28
CA ALA A 220 -17.05 19.61 -3.47
C ALA A 220 -16.31 18.39 -2.90
N CYS A 221 -15.46 17.72 -3.69
CA CYS A 221 -14.66 16.59 -3.25
C CYS A 221 -13.69 17.00 -2.11
N VAL A 222 -12.97 18.11 -2.28
CA VAL A 222 -12.00 18.59 -1.27
C VAL A 222 -12.71 19.03 0.01
N THR A 223 -13.82 19.81 -0.09
CA THR A 223 -14.56 20.27 1.08
C THR A 223 -15.20 19.11 1.82
N THR A 224 -15.79 18.14 1.11
CA THR A 224 -16.37 16.95 1.73
C THR A 224 -15.29 16.09 2.40
N ALA A 225 -14.14 15.90 1.76
CA ALA A 225 -13.01 15.18 2.38
C ALA A 225 -12.54 15.85 3.67
N PHE A 226 -12.45 17.18 3.68
CA PHE A 226 -12.04 17.94 4.85
C PHE A 226 -13.05 17.80 6.01
N VAL A 227 -14.35 17.94 5.72
CA VAL A 227 -15.41 17.77 6.73
C VAL A 227 -15.41 16.34 7.27
N LEU A 228 -15.34 15.33 6.40
CA LEU A 228 -15.31 13.92 6.81
C LEU A 228 -14.05 13.58 7.61
N LEU A 229 -12.90 14.19 7.32
CA LEU A 229 -11.69 14.04 8.12
C LEU A 229 -11.91 14.52 9.55
N ILE A 230 -12.48 15.72 9.73
CA ILE A 230 -12.79 16.25 11.06
C ILE A 230 -13.75 15.30 11.78
N LEU A 231 -14.82 14.87 11.13
CA LEU A 231 -15.80 13.96 11.73
C LEU A 231 -15.17 12.60 12.08
N ALA A 232 -14.36 12.02 11.21
CA ALA A 232 -13.69 10.74 11.46
C ALA A 232 -12.70 10.81 12.63
N VAL A 233 -12.01 11.94 12.82
CA VAL A 233 -11.07 12.13 13.93
C VAL A 233 -11.83 12.40 15.25
N LEU A 234 -12.89 13.20 15.23
CA LEU A 234 -13.68 13.51 16.43
C LEU A 234 -14.54 12.34 16.88
N PHE A 235 -15.15 11.62 15.94
CA PHE A 235 -16.05 10.49 16.20
C PHE A 235 -15.40 9.15 15.79
N ARG A 236 -14.16 8.93 16.22
CA ARG A 236 -13.33 7.76 15.84
C ARG A 236 -13.96 6.39 16.12
N ASN A 237 -14.95 6.31 17.00
CA ASN A 237 -15.68 5.08 17.28
C ASN A 237 -16.75 4.75 16.21
N GLN A 238 -16.95 5.65 15.24
CA GLN A 238 -17.91 5.48 14.15
C GLN A 238 -17.20 5.04 12.87
N GLU A 239 -17.08 3.73 12.69
CA GLU A 239 -16.34 3.13 11.56
C GLU A 239 -16.86 3.60 10.19
N TYR A 240 -18.17 3.89 10.06
CA TYR A 240 -18.73 4.39 8.81
C TYR A 240 -18.22 5.79 8.42
N LEU A 241 -17.99 6.69 9.38
CA LEU A 241 -17.42 8.01 9.11
C LEU A 241 -15.99 7.89 8.60
N TYR A 242 -15.23 7.00 9.21
CA TYR A 242 -13.88 6.67 8.78
C TYR A 242 -13.88 6.09 7.36
N SER A 243 -14.74 5.11 7.06
CA SER A 243 -14.87 4.51 5.73
C SER A 243 -15.28 5.55 4.67
N LEU A 244 -16.21 6.46 4.99
CA LEU A 244 -16.62 7.54 4.09
C LEU A 244 -15.47 8.54 3.85
N PHE A 245 -14.70 8.88 4.91
CA PHE A 245 -13.51 9.71 4.74
C PHE A 245 -12.50 9.04 3.80
N ILE A 246 -12.17 7.77 4.01
CA ILE A 246 -11.23 7.03 3.15
C ILE A 246 -11.69 7.03 1.69
N LEU A 247 -12.98 6.83 1.44
CA LEU A 247 -13.56 6.87 0.11
C LEU A 247 -13.34 8.23 -0.56
N VAL A 248 -13.82 9.31 0.07
CA VAL A 248 -13.75 10.65 -0.52
C VAL A 248 -12.31 11.17 -0.53
N GLY A 249 -11.51 10.87 0.50
CA GLY A 249 -10.10 11.21 0.60
C GLY A 249 -9.24 10.58 -0.49
N ALA A 250 -9.54 9.34 -0.88
CA ALA A 250 -8.86 8.70 -2.02
C ALA A 250 -9.11 9.48 -3.32
N PHE A 251 -10.36 9.89 -3.61
CA PHE A 251 -10.66 10.73 -4.77
C PHE A 251 -10.09 12.14 -4.66
N CYS A 252 -10.09 12.72 -3.46
CA CYS A 252 -9.45 14.00 -3.18
C CYS A 252 -7.95 13.96 -3.51
N SER A 253 -7.25 12.86 -3.28
CA SER A 253 -5.84 12.70 -3.64
C SER A 253 -5.61 12.84 -5.15
N PHE A 254 -6.51 12.31 -5.99
CA PHE A 254 -6.44 12.51 -7.45
C PHE A 254 -6.75 13.96 -7.86
N VAL A 255 -7.66 14.64 -7.17
CA VAL A 255 -7.94 16.06 -7.41
C VAL A 255 -6.74 16.91 -7.05
N LEU A 256 -6.12 16.67 -5.88
CA LEU A 256 -4.97 17.46 -5.39
C LEU A 256 -3.76 17.33 -6.32
N ILE A 257 -3.44 16.13 -6.81
CA ILE A 257 -2.35 15.98 -7.79
C ILE A 257 -2.67 16.66 -9.13
N GLY A 258 -3.95 16.72 -9.51
CA GLY A 258 -4.42 17.46 -10.69
C GLY A 258 -4.24 18.97 -10.57
N TRP A 259 -4.23 19.51 -9.34
CA TRP A 259 -3.96 20.93 -9.07
C TRP A 259 -2.48 21.26 -8.91
N ALA A 260 -1.63 20.22 -8.78
CA ALA A 260 -0.20 20.44 -8.58
C ALA A 260 0.43 21.10 -9.80
N ARG A 261 1.41 21.98 -9.54
CA ARG A 261 2.19 22.64 -10.60
C ARG A 261 2.92 21.61 -11.46
N PRO A 262 3.02 21.80 -12.79
CA PRO A 262 3.70 20.85 -13.68
C PRO A 262 5.16 20.53 -13.27
N SER A 263 5.86 21.48 -12.66
CA SER A 263 7.21 21.25 -12.11
C SER A 263 7.24 20.25 -10.97
N VAL A 264 6.27 20.32 -10.05
CA VAL A 264 6.10 19.38 -8.93
C VAL A 264 5.76 17.99 -9.45
N VAL A 265 4.81 17.91 -10.38
CA VAL A 265 4.41 16.64 -11.03
C VAL A 265 5.62 15.99 -11.72
N LYS A 266 6.40 16.74 -12.50
CA LYS A 266 7.63 16.24 -13.15
C LYS A 266 8.67 15.79 -12.13
N CYS A 267 8.85 16.51 -11.03
CA CYS A 267 9.79 16.17 -9.97
C CYS A 267 9.40 14.85 -9.29
N PHE A 268 8.14 14.72 -8.86
CA PHE A 268 7.63 13.54 -8.14
C PHE A 268 7.62 12.29 -9.03
N ALA A 269 7.25 12.43 -10.30
CA ALA A 269 7.23 11.32 -11.23
C ALA A 269 8.60 10.64 -11.46
N LYS A 270 9.71 11.37 -11.24
CA LYS A 270 11.07 10.81 -11.32
C LYS A 270 11.31 9.68 -10.33
N PHE A 271 10.64 9.71 -9.17
CA PHE A 271 10.75 8.70 -8.12
C PHE A 271 9.85 7.47 -8.34
N SER A 272 8.97 7.50 -9.35
CA SER A 272 8.04 6.38 -9.62
C SER A 272 8.71 5.00 -9.71
N PRO A 273 9.93 4.82 -10.24
CA PRO A 273 10.60 3.52 -10.26
C PRO A 273 10.97 2.97 -8.88
N THR A 274 11.21 3.84 -7.89
CA THR A 274 11.62 3.44 -6.54
C THR A 274 10.47 2.98 -5.65
N ILE A 275 9.23 3.37 -5.97
CA ILE A 275 8.05 3.27 -5.09
C ILE A 275 7.79 1.84 -4.65
N PHE A 276 7.87 0.87 -5.57
CA PHE A 276 7.64 -0.53 -5.22
C PHE A 276 8.72 -1.07 -4.27
N PHE A 277 9.97 -0.67 -4.47
CA PHE A 277 11.06 -1.07 -3.58
C PHE A 277 10.88 -0.47 -2.18
N VAL A 278 10.55 0.83 -2.09
CA VAL A 278 10.22 1.47 -0.81
C VAL A 278 9.08 0.72 -0.11
N TYR A 279 8.02 0.40 -0.86
CA TYR A 279 6.88 -0.36 -0.35
C TYR A 279 7.30 -1.71 0.26
N ALA A 280 8.21 -2.44 -0.38
CA ALA A 280 8.60 -3.77 0.06
C ALA A 280 9.59 -3.79 1.24
N ILE A 281 10.43 -2.75 1.42
CA ILE A 281 11.51 -2.79 2.41
C ILE A 281 11.27 -1.91 3.65
N HIS A 282 10.34 -0.93 3.57
CA HIS A 282 10.26 0.12 4.58
C HIS A 282 9.99 -0.40 6.00
N GLN A 283 9.06 -1.35 6.17
CA GLN A 283 8.63 -1.81 7.50
C GLN A 283 9.61 -2.81 8.09
N THR A 284 10.09 -3.78 7.31
CA THR A 284 10.84 -4.94 7.80
C THR A 284 12.14 -4.55 8.52
N PHE A 285 12.82 -3.48 8.05
CA PHE A 285 14.09 -3.06 8.63
C PHE A 285 14.22 -1.55 8.78
N VAL A 286 13.93 -0.81 7.70
CA VAL A 286 14.34 0.58 7.58
C VAL A 286 13.61 1.46 8.59
N LEU A 287 12.30 1.28 8.74
CA LEU A 287 11.49 2.11 9.63
C LEU A 287 11.89 1.95 11.09
N SER A 288 12.09 0.70 11.54
CA SER A 288 12.49 0.40 12.92
C SER A 288 13.86 0.99 13.27
N TYR A 289 14.88 0.75 12.42
CA TYR A 289 16.24 1.28 12.67
C TYR A 289 16.27 2.81 12.56
N THR A 290 15.59 3.39 11.58
CA THR A 290 15.51 4.84 11.44
C THR A 290 14.82 5.46 12.65
N GLY A 291 13.72 4.86 13.11
CA GLY A 291 13.02 5.31 14.31
C GLY A 291 13.90 5.28 15.56
N GLN A 292 14.67 4.20 15.78
CA GLN A 292 15.59 4.09 16.90
C GLN A 292 16.73 5.14 16.86
N ILE A 293 17.31 5.37 15.67
CA ILE A 293 18.38 6.37 15.51
C ILE A 293 17.85 7.77 15.75
N VAL A 294 16.74 8.14 15.13
CA VAL A 294 16.13 9.47 15.29
C VAL A 294 15.64 9.67 16.72
N GLY A 295 15.05 8.65 17.35
CA GLY A 295 14.59 8.72 18.74
C GLY A 295 15.72 9.03 19.74
N ARG A 296 16.95 8.54 19.50
CA ARG A 296 18.11 8.86 20.35
C ARG A 296 18.59 10.31 20.20
N LEU A 297 18.24 10.98 19.10
CA LEU A 297 18.65 12.36 18.82
C LEU A 297 17.62 13.41 19.29
N LEU A 298 16.41 12.96 19.62
CA LEU A 298 15.31 13.84 20.04
C LEU A 298 15.14 13.79 21.57
N PRO A 299 14.65 14.90 22.19
CA PRO A 299 14.40 14.93 23.62
C PRO A 299 13.25 13.97 24.00
N ASP A 300 13.34 13.38 25.20
CA ASP A 300 12.26 12.57 25.78
C ASP A 300 11.14 13.49 26.30
N SER A 301 10.32 13.97 25.37
CA SER A 301 9.25 14.93 25.60
C SER A 301 8.15 14.77 24.54
N TYR A 302 6.98 15.36 24.78
CA TYR A 302 5.88 15.41 23.80
C TYR A 302 6.34 16.01 22.44
N ILE A 303 7.14 17.08 22.48
CA ILE A 303 7.68 17.70 21.25
C ILE A 303 8.59 16.71 20.53
N GLY A 304 9.46 15.99 21.25
CA GLY A 304 10.31 14.96 20.69
C GLY A 304 9.50 13.84 20.03
N ALA A 305 8.44 13.37 20.66
CA ALA A 305 7.54 12.35 20.11
C ALA A 305 6.84 12.84 18.82
N VAL A 306 6.37 14.09 18.80
CA VAL A 306 5.76 14.70 17.60
C VAL A 306 6.77 14.84 16.46
N LEU A 307 7.97 15.34 16.75
CA LEU A 307 9.04 15.46 15.76
C LEU A 307 9.47 14.09 15.23
N HIS A 308 9.60 13.09 16.10
CA HIS A 308 9.89 11.71 15.72
C HIS A 308 8.85 11.20 14.72
N TYR A 309 7.57 11.33 15.06
CA TYR A 309 6.47 10.87 14.21
C TYR A 309 6.45 11.58 12.85
N LEU A 310 6.74 12.88 12.81
CA LEU A 310 6.74 13.65 11.57
C LEU A 310 7.98 13.38 10.70
N ILE A 311 9.15 13.19 11.28
CA ILE A 311 10.42 13.17 10.54
C ILE A 311 10.79 11.77 10.07
N VAL A 312 10.57 10.75 10.91
CA VAL A 312 10.99 9.37 10.63
C VAL A 312 10.48 8.83 9.29
N PRO A 313 9.20 9.01 8.89
CA PRO A 313 8.71 8.48 7.61
C PRO A 313 9.44 9.06 6.40
N PHE A 314 9.81 10.33 6.42
CA PHE A 314 10.55 10.95 5.32
C PHE A 314 11.99 10.43 5.26
N ILE A 315 12.68 10.33 6.40
CA ILE A 315 14.05 9.78 6.45
C ILE A 315 14.02 8.31 6.02
N ALA A 316 13.09 7.49 6.55
CA ALA A 316 12.97 6.09 6.17
C ALA A 316 12.71 5.93 4.66
N THR A 317 11.83 6.74 4.09
CA THR A 317 11.58 6.75 2.64
C THR A 317 12.84 7.11 1.86
N ALA A 318 13.58 8.15 2.28
CA ALA A 318 14.83 8.56 1.64
C ALA A 318 15.90 7.47 1.74
N VAL A 319 16.04 6.80 2.89
CA VAL A 319 16.96 5.67 3.08
C VAL A 319 16.60 4.51 2.15
N CYS A 320 15.31 4.14 2.07
CA CYS A 320 14.85 3.11 1.14
C CYS A 320 15.22 3.45 -0.32
N MET A 321 15.01 4.72 -0.73
CA MET A 321 15.39 5.18 -2.07
C MET A 321 16.91 5.14 -2.27
N GLY A 322 17.69 5.51 -1.27
CA GLY A 322 19.15 5.39 -1.28
C GLY A 322 19.60 3.95 -1.51
N ILE A 323 19.00 3.00 -0.76
CA ILE A 323 19.27 1.57 -0.94
C ILE A 323 18.91 1.10 -2.36
N TYR A 324 17.76 1.54 -2.90
CA TYR A 324 17.37 1.26 -4.28
C TYR A 324 18.44 1.70 -5.28
N TYR A 325 18.93 2.94 -5.17
CA TYR A 325 19.95 3.46 -6.09
C TYR A 325 21.29 2.73 -5.93
N LEU A 326 21.70 2.40 -4.71
CA LEU A 326 22.89 1.59 -4.47
C LEU A 326 22.77 0.19 -5.09
N MET A 327 21.63 -0.48 -4.87
CA MET A 327 21.38 -1.78 -5.51
C MET A 327 21.33 -1.71 -7.03
N ASN A 328 20.82 -0.62 -7.58
CA ASN A 328 20.79 -0.41 -9.03
C ASN A 328 22.21 -0.25 -9.61
N LEU A 329 23.15 0.31 -8.85
CA LEU A 329 24.57 0.40 -9.25
C LEU A 329 25.27 -0.97 -9.18
N VAL A 330 25.01 -1.75 -8.12
CA VAL A 330 25.71 -3.02 -7.87
C VAL A 330 25.13 -4.17 -8.68
N SER A 331 23.81 -4.30 -8.70
CA SER A 331 23.11 -5.43 -9.36
C SER A 331 21.76 -5.05 -9.95
N PRO A 332 21.74 -4.32 -11.07
CA PRO A 332 20.49 -3.84 -11.68
C PRO A 332 19.58 -4.98 -12.13
N LYS A 333 20.14 -6.12 -12.54
CA LYS A 333 19.35 -7.30 -12.95
C LYS A 333 18.59 -7.90 -11.78
N PHE A 334 19.23 -8.04 -10.62
CA PHE A 334 18.61 -8.57 -9.41
C PHE A 334 17.53 -7.61 -8.88
N LEU A 335 17.83 -6.31 -8.81
CA LEU A 335 16.86 -5.30 -8.44
C LEU A 335 15.62 -5.31 -9.35
N LYS A 336 15.82 -5.50 -10.66
CA LYS A 336 14.72 -5.60 -11.61
C LYS A 336 13.81 -6.80 -11.32
N VAL A 337 14.35 -7.94 -10.90
CA VAL A 337 13.55 -9.10 -10.49
C VAL A 337 12.77 -8.78 -9.20
N LEU A 338 13.43 -8.22 -8.19
CA LEU A 338 12.81 -7.83 -6.93
C LEU A 338 11.67 -6.80 -7.12
N CYS A 339 11.80 -5.92 -8.11
CA CYS A 339 10.81 -4.89 -8.43
C CYS A 339 9.80 -5.32 -9.52
N GLY A 340 9.77 -6.59 -9.94
CA GLY A 340 8.82 -7.09 -10.92
C GLY A 340 9.01 -6.51 -12.32
N GLY A 341 10.27 -6.31 -12.74
CA GLY A 341 10.60 -5.86 -14.09
C GLY A 341 10.44 -4.35 -14.33
N ARG A 342 10.33 -3.56 -13.24
CA ARG A 342 10.17 -2.09 -13.26
C ARG A 342 11.50 -1.38 -13.32
#